data_23e2e5ddc4d0fbc9243d488deed8878f
#
_entry.id   23e2e5ddc4d0fbc9243d488deed8878f
#
_cell.length_a   1.000
_cell.length_b   1.000
_cell.length_c   1.000
_cell.angle_alpha   90.00
_cell.angle_beta   90.00
_cell.angle_gamma   90.00
#
_symmetry.space_group_name_H-M   'P 1'
#
loop_
_entity.id
_entity.type
_entity.pdbx_description
1 polymer ?
#
loop_
_entity_poly.entity_id
_entity_poly.type
_entity_poly.pdbx_seq_one_letter_code
_entity_poly.pdbx_strand_id
1 'polypeptide(L)'
;MSDNSIHNINKQLQKYADSAISLRCKQPQDLEVVSSLLQDALIGNADLRFEKSKNSFLFVANRFCWEAATKISENKSYYRVLSGINIQNVTSVKHQNLTRYNEENSALFYNLLTIEYDSANNEVRLVFSQNVSVKLTVSELDIFIRDIAEPHPTTQIPNHFA
;
A
#
# COMPACT_ATOMS: atom_id res chain seq x y z
N MET A 1 -2.13 13.34 14.02
CA MET A 1 -2.87 14.02 12.92
C MET A 1 -3.98 14.86 13.51
N SER A 2 -4.17 16.06 13.01
CA SER A 2 -5.32 16.88 13.41
C SER A 2 -6.60 16.29 12.80
N ASP A 3 -7.76 16.49 13.46
CA ASP A 3 -9.07 16.00 12.97
C ASP A 3 -9.38 16.45 11.55
N ASN A 4 -8.94 17.63 11.16
CA ASN A 4 -9.11 18.15 9.80
C ASN A 4 -8.36 17.31 8.73
N SER A 5 -7.23 16.76 9.08
CA SER A 5 -6.41 15.93 8.18
C SER A 5 -7.10 14.59 7.88
N ILE A 6 -7.62 13.94 8.92
CA ILE A 6 -8.35 12.67 8.80
C ILE A 6 -9.64 12.86 8.01
N HIS A 7 -10.38 13.95 8.28
CA HIS A 7 -11.61 14.26 7.56
C HIS A 7 -11.36 14.49 6.06
N ASN A 8 -10.28 15.17 5.71
CA ASN A 8 -9.90 15.40 4.32
C ASN A 8 -9.52 14.10 3.60
N ILE A 9 -8.77 13.22 4.26
CA ILE A 9 -8.41 11.92 3.70
C ILE A 9 -9.66 11.09 3.45
N ASN A 10 -10.56 11.00 4.40
CA ASN A 10 -11.81 10.25 4.26
C ASN A 10 -12.65 10.77 3.10
N LYS A 11 -12.74 12.09 2.93
CA LYS A 11 -13.44 12.72 1.81
C LYS A 11 -12.79 12.39 0.46
N GLN A 12 -11.46 12.36 0.41
CA GLN A 12 -10.72 11.96 -0.79
C GLN A 12 -10.94 10.49 -1.13
N LEU A 13 -11.01 9.62 -0.13
CA LEU A 13 -11.25 8.20 -0.34
C LEU A 13 -12.67 7.88 -0.82
N GLN A 14 -13.68 8.65 -0.41
CA GLN A 14 -15.07 8.41 -0.78
C GLN A 14 -15.32 8.36 -2.28
N LYS A 15 -14.56 9.15 -3.06
CA LYS A 15 -14.70 9.16 -4.53
C LYS A 15 -14.35 7.83 -5.20
N TYR A 16 -13.63 6.95 -4.50
CA TYR A 16 -13.24 5.64 -5.02
C TYR A 16 -14.15 4.50 -4.57
N ALA A 17 -15.15 4.78 -3.74
CA ALA A 17 -15.96 3.75 -3.07
C ALA A 17 -16.75 2.84 -4.02
N ASP A 18 -17.11 3.32 -5.21
CA ASP A 18 -18.00 2.62 -6.13
C ASP A 18 -17.27 2.05 -7.37
N SER A 19 -15.94 2.14 -7.42
CA SER A 19 -15.16 1.68 -8.57
C SER A 19 -13.87 0.99 -8.15
N ALA A 20 -13.37 0.13 -9.03
CA ALA A 20 -12.03 -0.41 -8.90
C ALA A 20 -11.00 0.73 -8.94
N ILE A 21 -10.00 0.66 -8.06
CA ILE A 21 -8.97 1.68 -8.00
C ILE A 21 -7.95 1.46 -9.10
N SER A 22 -7.62 2.55 -9.79
CA SER A 22 -6.49 2.63 -10.72
C SER A 22 -5.92 4.05 -10.62
N LEU A 23 -4.79 4.18 -9.93
CA LEU A 23 -4.19 5.47 -9.60
C LEU A 23 -2.71 5.51 -9.98
N ARG A 24 -2.26 6.70 -10.31
CA ARG A 24 -0.85 7.02 -10.53
C ARG A 24 -0.43 8.16 -9.62
N CYS A 25 0.64 7.96 -8.88
CA CYS A 25 1.23 8.96 -8.01
C CYS A 25 2.55 9.43 -8.60
N LYS A 26 2.61 10.67 -9.09
CA LYS A 26 3.83 11.32 -9.58
C LYS A 26 4.26 12.50 -8.71
N GLN A 27 3.39 12.94 -7.83
CA GLN A 27 3.63 14.07 -6.94
C GLN A 27 3.65 13.62 -5.49
N PRO A 28 4.50 14.18 -4.62
CA PRO A 28 4.55 13.80 -3.21
C PRO A 28 3.20 13.92 -2.48
N GLN A 29 2.38 14.91 -2.84
CA GLN A 29 1.06 15.10 -2.23
C GLN A 29 0.08 13.97 -2.54
N ASP A 30 0.24 13.27 -3.66
CA ASP A 30 -0.62 12.14 -4.02
C ASP A 30 -0.29 10.89 -3.21
N LEU A 31 0.91 10.85 -2.64
CA LEU A 31 1.40 9.70 -1.88
C LEU A 31 0.60 9.46 -0.61
N GLU A 32 0.06 10.52 0.01
CA GLU A 32 -0.78 10.41 1.19
C GLU A 32 -2.05 9.59 0.90
N VAL A 33 -2.66 9.78 -0.26
CA VAL A 33 -3.82 8.99 -0.70
C VAL A 33 -3.44 7.54 -0.91
N VAL A 34 -2.35 7.27 -1.63
CA VAL A 34 -1.87 5.91 -1.88
C VAL A 34 -1.52 5.21 -0.58
N SER A 35 -0.81 5.87 0.32
CA SER A 35 -0.45 5.32 1.63
C SER A 35 -1.69 5.02 2.47
N SER A 36 -2.71 5.87 2.43
CA SER A 36 -3.96 5.65 3.15
C SER A 36 -4.76 4.47 2.59
N LEU A 37 -4.80 4.30 1.28
CA LEU A 37 -5.45 3.15 0.63
C LEU A 37 -4.78 1.82 0.97
N LEU A 38 -3.47 1.84 1.19
CA LEU A 38 -2.67 0.65 1.47
C LEU A 38 -2.41 0.42 2.96
N GLN A 39 -2.90 1.30 3.84
CA GLN A 39 -2.69 1.16 5.28
C GLN A 39 -3.21 -0.19 5.77
N ASP A 40 -2.37 -0.91 6.52
CA ASP A 40 -2.64 -2.25 7.04
C ASP A 40 -2.90 -3.32 5.96
N ALA A 41 -2.53 -3.06 4.71
CA ALA A 41 -2.55 -4.08 3.68
C ALA A 41 -1.62 -5.24 4.03
N LEU A 42 -2.07 -6.45 3.76
CA LEU A 42 -1.27 -7.66 3.95
C LEU A 42 -0.45 -7.92 2.70
N ILE A 43 0.86 -8.05 2.86
CA ILE A 43 1.80 -8.28 1.77
C ILE A 43 2.63 -9.51 2.10
N GLY A 44 2.56 -10.52 1.23
CA GLY A 44 3.37 -11.71 1.35
C GLY A 44 4.85 -11.40 1.11
N ASN A 45 5.72 -11.97 1.93
CA ASN A 45 7.17 -11.82 1.74
C ASN A 45 7.61 -12.25 0.33
N ALA A 46 6.97 -13.27 -0.23
CA ALA A 46 7.23 -13.77 -1.58
C ALA A 46 6.78 -12.83 -2.70
N ASP A 47 5.89 -11.88 -2.40
CA ASP A 47 5.29 -10.98 -3.40
C ASP A 47 6.09 -9.70 -3.60
N LEU A 48 7.10 -9.45 -2.78
CA LEU A 48 8.01 -8.33 -2.94
C LEU A 48 9.07 -8.67 -3.99
N ARG A 49 9.11 -7.88 -5.07
CA ARG A 49 9.97 -8.19 -6.22
C ARG A 49 10.62 -6.96 -6.81
N PHE A 50 11.94 -7.00 -6.96
CA PHE A 50 12.69 -6.02 -7.73
C PHE A 50 13.05 -6.55 -9.11
N GLU A 51 12.46 -5.98 -10.16
CA GLU A 51 12.83 -6.28 -11.55
C GLU A 51 13.85 -5.26 -12.03
N LYS A 52 15.12 -5.56 -11.83
CA LYS A 52 16.24 -4.66 -12.14
C LYS A 52 16.29 -4.27 -13.63
N SER A 53 15.96 -5.19 -14.51
CA SER A 53 15.96 -4.93 -15.97
C SER A 53 14.93 -3.88 -16.39
N LYS A 54 13.89 -3.67 -15.59
CA LYS A 54 12.83 -2.68 -15.84
C LYS A 54 12.87 -1.51 -14.86
N ASN A 55 13.84 -1.49 -13.96
CA ASN A 55 13.91 -0.51 -12.86
C ASN A 55 12.59 -0.39 -12.08
N SER A 56 11.93 -1.52 -11.83
CA SER A 56 10.61 -1.58 -11.21
C SER A 56 10.64 -2.40 -9.94
N PHE A 57 10.01 -1.89 -8.89
CA PHE A 57 9.72 -2.64 -7.67
C PHE A 57 8.23 -2.90 -7.60
N LEU A 58 7.87 -4.18 -7.53
CA LEU A 58 6.49 -4.65 -7.64
C LEU A 58 6.09 -5.45 -6.41
N PHE A 59 4.85 -5.32 -6.01
CA PHE A 59 4.25 -6.21 -5.04
C PHE A 59 2.73 -6.26 -5.19
N VAL A 60 2.14 -7.32 -4.64
CA VAL A 60 0.69 -7.48 -4.52
C VAL A 60 0.33 -7.28 -3.05
N ALA A 61 -0.69 -6.50 -2.82
CA ALA A 61 -1.22 -6.21 -1.49
C ALA A 61 -2.66 -6.67 -1.39
N ASN A 62 -3.01 -7.35 -0.31
CA ASN A 62 -4.39 -7.61 0.07
C ASN A 62 -4.83 -6.44 0.96
N ARG A 63 -5.38 -5.40 0.34
CA ARG A 63 -5.74 -4.17 1.04
C ARG A 63 -7.17 -4.20 1.56
N PHE A 64 -7.38 -3.53 2.69
CA PHE A 64 -8.72 -3.24 3.19
C PHE A 64 -9.34 -2.10 2.37
N CYS A 65 -10.61 -2.23 2.02
CA CYS A 65 -11.30 -1.21 1.23
C CYS A 65 -11.75 -0.05 2.13
N TRP A 66 -10.81 0.81 2.52
CA TRP A 66 -11.07 1.99 3.36
C TRP A 66 -12.08 2.94 2.75
N GLU A 67 -12.07 3.08 1.43
CA GLU A 67 -12.99 3.91 0.66
C GLU A 67 -14.45 3.46 0.79
N ALA A 68 -14.67 2.16 0.89
CA ALA A 68 -15.99 1.59 1.10
C ALA A 68 -16.41 1.60 2.57
N ALA A 69 -15.44 1.55 3.50
CA ALA A 69 -15.70 1.57 4.93
C ALA A 69 -16.33 2.89 5.40
N THR A 70 -16.09 4.00 4.70
CA THR A 70 -16.69 5.30 5.01
C THR A 70 -18.17 5.39 4.64
N LYS A 71 -18.67 4.48 3.81
CA LYS A 71 -20.07 4.40 3.36
C LYS A 71 -20.87 3.30 4.07
N ILE A 72 -20.35 2.78 5.18
CA ILE A 72 -21.03 1.68 5.87
C ILE A 72 -22.40 2.13 6.33
N SER A 73 -23.40 1.73 5.56
CA SER A 73 -24.77 1.69 5.94
C SER A 73 -25.00 0.52 6.90
N GLU A 74 -26.21 0.39 7.40
CA GLU A 74 -26.68 -0.54 8.44
C GLU A 74 -26.21 -2.00 8.36
N ASN A 75 -25.70 -2.47 7.18
CA ASN A 75 -25.30 -3.87 6.97
C ASN A 75 -23.87 -4.21 7.40
N LYS A 76 -23.05 -3.25 7.80
CA LYS A 76 -21.68 -3.41 8.35
C LYS A 76 -20.81 -4.43 7.58
N SER A 77 -20.89 -4.42 6.25
CA SER A 77 -20.07 -5.28 5.40
C SER A 77 -18.76 -4.59 5.04
N TYR A 78 -17.65 -5.27 5.32
CA TYR A 78 -16.32 -4.81 4.99
C TYR A 78 -15.72 -5.68 3.89
N TYR A 79 -14.82 -5.12 3.12
CA TYR A 79 -14.23 -5.79 1.97
C TYR A 79 -12.72 -5.61 1.94
N ARG A 80 -12.05 -6.60 1.36
CA ARG A 80 -10.66 -6.54 0.95
C ARG A 80 -10.56 -6.81 -0.55
N VAL A 81 -9.49 -6.31 -1.16
CA VAL A 81 -9.23 -6.52 -2.58
C VAL A 81 -7.73 -6.67 -2.82
N LEU A 82 -7.37 -7.52 -3.75
CA LEU A 82 -5.98 -7.62 -4.20
C LEU A 82 -5.67 -6.45 -5.11
N SER A 83 -4.57 -5.77 -4.81
CA SER A 83 -4.06 -4.64 -5.59
C SER A 83 -2.62 -4.89 -5.99
N GLY A 84 -2.30 -4.59 -7.23
CA GLY A 84 -0.93 -4.56 -7.71
C GLY A 84 -0.34 -3.17 -7.52
N ILE A 85 0.87 -3.11 -7.01
CA ILE A 85 1.64 -1.87 -6.84
C ILE A 85 2.92 -1.98 -7.65
N ASN A 86 3.18 -0.94 -8.42
CA ASN A 86 4.38 -0.82 -9.23
C ASN A 86 5.06 0.52 -8.96
N ILE A 87 6.25 0.47 -8.38
CA ILE A 87 7.09 1.64 -8.17
C ILE A 87 8.15 1.64 -9.24
N GLN A 88 8.12 2.65 -10.11
CA GLN A 88 9.00 2.77 -11.26
C GLN A 88 10.23 3.62 -10.97
N ASN A 89 11.17 3.62 -11.91
CA ASN A 89 12.40 4.40 -11.84
C ASN A 89 13.28 4.05 -10.64
N VAL A 90 13.19 2.82 -10.16
CA VAL A 90 13.97 2.34 -9.02
C VAL A 90 15.36 1.96 -9.49
N THR A 91 16.37 2.63 -8.95
CA THR A 91 17.78 2.41 -9.27
C THR A 91 18.49 1.55 -8.25
N SER A 92 18.05 1.55 -7.01
CA SER A 92 18.59 0.67 -5.97
C SER A 92 17.54 0.32 -4.92
N VAL A 93 17.70 -0.85 -4.33
CA VAL A 93 16.85 -1.36 -3.25
C VAL A 93 17.72 -1.71 -2.06
N LYS A 94 17.38 -1.18 -0.89
CA LYS A 94 17.93 -1.58 0.40
C LYS A 94 16.80 -1.99 1.31
N HIS A 95 17.02 -2.99 2.13
CA HIS A 95 16.03 -3.44 3.09
C HIS A 95 16.62 -3.68 4.47
N GLN A 96 15.76 -3.61 5.46
CA GLN A 96 16.11 -3.88 6.85
C GLN A 96 15.15 -4.91 7.42
N ASN A 97 15.69 -5.93 8.06
CA ASN A 97 14.95 -7.00 8.72
C ASN A 97 14.03 -7.82 7.80
N LEU A 98 14.14 -7.67 6.49
CA LEU A 98 13.39 -8.48 5.54
C LEU A 98 13.93 -9.91 5.54
N THR A 99 13.05 -10.88 5.81
CA THR A 99 13.41 -12.29 5.80
C THR A 99 13.60 -12.77 4.38
N ARG A 100 14.71 -13.45 4.11
CA ARG A 100 14.94 -14.04 2.81
C ARG A 100 13.90 -15.12 2.54
N TYR A 101 13.23 -15.02 1.39
CA TYR A 101 12.24 -16.02 0.99
C TYR A 101 12.86 -17.40 0.85
N ASN A 102 12.19 -18.40 1.44
CA ASN A 102 12.43 -19.82 1.24
C ASN A 102 11.11 -20.57 1.45
N GLU A 103 11.10 -21.89 1.21
CA GLU A 103 9.89 -22.69 1.35
C GLU A 103 9.35 -22.73 2.79
N GLU A 104 10.21 -22.64 3.80
CA GLU A 104 9.81 -22.69 5.22
C GLU A 104 9.05 -21.44 5.64
N ASN A 105 9.34 -20.28 5.04
CA ASN A 105 8.69 -19.00 5.34
C ASN A 105 7.79 -18.48 4.20
N SER A 106 7.31 -19.38 3.34
CA SER A 106 6.45 -19.03 2.21
C SER A 106 5.12 -18.36 2.61
N ALA A 107 4.66 -18.59 3.83
CA ALA A 107 3.44 -18.00 4.38
C ALA A 107 3.70 -16.76 5.25
N LEU A 108 4.89 -16.17 5.21
CA LEU A 108 5.22 -14.99 5.97
C LEU A 108 4.59 -13.75 5.33
N PHE A 109 3.82 -13.00 6.12
CA PHE A 109 3.15 -11.77 5.70
C PHE A 109 3.56 -10.60 6.60
N TYR A 110 3.57 -9.42 6.01
CA TYR A 110 3.75 -8.15 6.71
C TYR A 110 2.52 -7.27 6.51
N ASN A 111 2.28 -6.38 7.47
CA ASN A 111 1.34 -5.28 7.28
C ASN A 111 2.11 -4.07 6.78
N LEU A 112 1.62 -3.44 5.72
CA LEU A 112 2.17 -2.16 5.29
C LEU A 112 1.62 -1.05 6.19
N LEU A 113 2.51 -0.36 6.89
CA LEU A 113 2.12 0.71 7.81
C LEU A 113 2.05 2.06 7.11
N THR A 114 3.05 2.39 6.31
CA THR A 114 3.10 3.65 5.57
C THR A 114 4.07 3.58 4.39
N ILE A 115 3.85 4.48 3.43
CA ILE A 115 4.79 4.78 2.35
C ILE A 115 5.22 6.23 2.51
N GLU A 116 6.51 6.46 2.59
CA GLU A 116 7.11 7.76 2.77
C GLU A 116 7.98 8.13 1.57
N TYR A 117 8.07 9.41 1.27
CA TYR A 117 8.96 9.92 0.23
C TYR A 117 9.86 11.01 0.79
N ASP A 118 11.15 10.81 0.67
CA ASP A 118 12.18 11.79 1.00
C ASP A 118 12.67 12.45 -0.29
N SER A 119 12.18 13.66 -0.55
CA SER A 119 12.52 14.41 -1.76
C SER A 119 13.99 14.87 -1.81
N ALA A 120 14.62 15.07 -0.65
CA ALA A 120 16.01 15.48 -0.58
C ALA A 120 16.96 14.37 -1.04
N ASN A 121 16.62 13.11 -0.78
CA ASN A 121 17.43 11.94 -1.12
C ASN A 121 16.85 11.10 -2.27
N ASN A 122 15.71 11.50 -2.83
CA ASN A 122 14.98 10.74 -3.86
C ASN A 122 14.71 9.29 -3.46
N GLU A 123 14.19 9.10 -2.26
CA GLU A 123 13.94 7.79 -1.70
C GLU A 123 12.46 7.58 -1.39
N VAL A 124 11.92 6.45 -1.84
CA VAL A 124 10.63 5.92 -1.40
C VAL A 124 10.91 4.88 -0.32
N ARG A 125 10.27 5.01 0.81
CA ARG A 125 10.42 4.10 1.93
C ARG A 125 9.11 3.39 2.23
N LEU A 126 9.14 2.07 2.18
CA LEU A 126 8.04 1.21 2.58
C LEU A 126 8.29 0.76 4.02
N VAL A 127 7.39 1.11 4.91
CA VAL A 127 7.48 0.75 6.34
C VAL A 127 6.45 -0.32 6.64
N PHE A 128 6.92 -1.47 7.10
CA PHE A 128 6.09 -2.62 7.43
C PHE A 128 6.09 -2.88 8.94
N SER A 129 5.18 -3.74 9.38
CA SER A 129 5.22 -4.33 10.71
C SER A 129 6.51 -5.12 10.95
N GLN A 130 6.79 -5.48 12.21
CA GLN A 130 7.95 -6.29 12.62
C GLN A 130 9.30 -5.61 12.35
N ASN A 131 9.37 -4.29 12.37
CA ASN A 131 10.57 -3.51 12.06
C ASN A 131 11.15 -3.77 10.66
N VAL A 132 10.34 -4.24 9.73
CA VAL A 132 10.74 -4.42 8.34
C VAL A 132 10.59 -3.11 7.58
N SER A 133 11.57 -2.75 6.81
CA SER A 133 11.50 -1.61 5.89
C SER A 133 12.24 -1.90 4.59
N VAL A 134 11.76 -1.27 3.51
CA VAL A 134 12.39 -1.30 2.21
C VAL A 134 12.58 0.14 1.74
N LYS A 135 13.79 0.48 1.35
CA LYS A 135 14.17 1.79 0.86
C LYS A 135 14.53 1.69 -0.62
N LEU A 136 13.81 2.47 -1.41
CA LEU A 136 13.96 2.48 -2.87
C LEU A 136 14.52 3.83 -3.31
N THR A 137 15.70 3.83 -3.91
CA THR A 137 16.21 5.03 -4.58
C THR A 137 15.54 5.15 -5.93
N VAL A 138 14.92 6.29 -6.21
CA VAL A 138 14.20 6.53 -7.46
C VAL A 138 14.78 7.76 -8.16
N SER A 139 14.88 7.70 -9.48
CA SER A 139 15.26 8.88 -10.28
C SER A 139 14.11 9.89 -10.41
N GLU A 140 12.88 9.40 -10.31
CA GLU A 140 11.64 10.19 -10.34
C GLU A 140 10.54 9.41 -9.61
N LEU A 141 9.69 10.11 -8.85
CA LEU A 141 8.55 9.49 -8.19
C LEU A 141 7.49 9.08 -9.21
N ASP A 142 7.20 7.80 -9.30
CA ASP A 142 6.17 7.26 -10.18
C ASP A 142 5.66 5.92 -9.63
N ILE A 143 4.47 5.94 -9.05
CA ILE A 143 3.86 4.78 -8.42
C ILE A 143 2.49 4.53 -9.03
N PHE A 144 2.26 3.29 -9.45
CA PHE A 144 0.95 2.81 -9.86
C PHE A 144 0.35 1.90 -8.81
N ILE A 145 -0.93 2.09 -8.54
CA ILE A 145 -1.74 1.16 -7.77
C ILE A 145 -2.98 0.81 -8.58
N ARG A 146 -3.28 -0.47 -8.68
CA ARG A 146 -4.44 -0.96 -9.42
C ARG A 146 -5.04 -2.17 -8.73
N ASP A 147 -6.35 -2.16 -8.53
CA ASP A 147 -7.10 -3.34 -8.10
C ASP A 147 -7.11 -4.38 -9.22
N ILE A 148 -6.69 -5.61 -8.91
CA ILE A 148 -6.48 -6.69 -9.87
C ILE A 148 -7.45 -7.85 -9.71
N ALA A 149 -8.38 -7.76 -8.77
CA ALA A 149 -9.39 -8.78 -8.49
C ALA A 149 -10.68 -8.13 -8.02
N GLU A 150 -11.75 -8.89 -7.97
CA GLU A 150 -13.00 -8.45 -7.36
C GLU A 150 -12.85 -8.33 -5.83
N PRO A 151 -13.47 -7.33 -5.19
CA PRO A 151 -13.51 -7.25 -3.74
C PRO A 151 -14.19 -8.49 -3.14
N HIS A 152 -13.68 -8.93 -2.01
CA HIS A 152 -14.25 -10.04 -1.26
C HIS A 152 -14.59 -9.59 0.18
N PRO A 153 -15.69 -10.12 0.77
CA PRO A 153 -16.07 -9.77 2.13
C PRO A 153 -15.01 -10.21 3.14
N THR A 154 -14.86 -9.44 4.21
CA THR A 154 -13.96 -9.77 5.31
C THR A 154 -14.61 -9.42 6.65
N THR A 155 -14.29 -10.22 7.66
CA THR A 155 -14.61 -9.95 9.07
C THR A 155 -13.39 -9.39 9.81
N GLN A 156 -12.22 -9.43 9.19
CA GLN A 156 -10.99 -8.91 9.76
C GLN A 156 -10.85 -7.42 9.45
N ILE A 157 -11.18 -6.62 10.46
CA ILE A 157 -11.15 -5.17 10.37
C ILE A 157 -9.89 -4.70 11.08
N PRO A 158 -9.10 -3.81 10.45
CA PRO A 158 -7.94 -3.22 11.12
C PRO A 158 -8.36 -2.42 12.36
N ASN A 159 -7.53 -2.47 13.40
CA ASN A 159 -7.84 -1.94 14.73
C ASN A 159 -8.07 -0.41 14.81
N HIS A 160 -7.90 0.32 13.72
CA HIS A 160 -8.11 1.77 13.68
C HIS A 160 -9.59 2.18 13.81
N PHE A 161 -10.51 1.21 13.78
CA PHE A 161 -11.94 1.44 13.99
C PHE A 161 -12.42 1.05 15.40
N ALA A 162 -11.53 0.54 16.21
CA ALA A 162 -11.89 0.17 17.58
C ALA A 162 -12.01 1.40 18.47
#